data_6a9db7ec3ade0139f11894ee6ae5c5a2
#
_entry.id   6a9db7ec3ade0139f11894ee6ae5c5a2
#
_cell.length_a   1.000
_cell.length_b   1.000
_cell.length_c   1.000
_cell.angle_alpha   90.00
_cell.angle_beta   90.00
_cell.angle_gamma   90.00
#
_symmetry.space_group_name_H-M   'P 1'
#
loop_
_entity.id
_entity.type
_entity.pdbx_description
1 polymer ?
#
loop_
_entity_poly.entity_id
_entity_poly.type
_entity_poly.pdbx_seq_one_letter_code
_entity_poly.pdbx_strand_id
1 'polypeptide(L)'
;MLRLYHLLIGSILLVLIPLGAKFILPQFSPPKVVKPPVVAKLPNPNEGNIWQKILGNAAAPANWQVAACKGNAPLLCVSSKGERLGTVEINVYPLANNEDFQKKLVAAGIPPGSQVDYQSSKYQTQVLLALKAWVADQYAAFTKDRQGKYGKQITFSAYPPQPVPVGKLQGIRYGFAGLKQKGGVQEQHIGHVAFDGTKLYVITTAFDPGTQTGKFEKLENLAIFQPYLYAIAADLRLP
;
A
#
# COMPACT_ATOMS: atom_id res chain seq x y z
N MET A 1 -21.21 -26.45 56.95
CA MET A 1 -20.37 -26.66 55.73
C MET A 1 -20.34 -25.48 54.77
N LEU A 2 -21.36 -24.66 54.71
CA LEU A 2 -21.39 -23.51 53.78
C LEU A 2 -20.34 -22.43 54.06
N ARG A 3 -19.97 -22.18 55.33
CA ARG A 3 -18.98 -21.14 55.69
C ARG A 3 -17.53 -21.45 55.33
N LEU A 4 -17.20 -22.72 55.14
CA LEU A 4 -15.86 -23.14 54.76
C LEU A 4 -15.58 -22.89 53.26
N TYR A 5 -16.62 -22.98 52.41
CA TYR A 5 -16.54 -22.73 50.98
C TYR A 5 -16.26 -21.26 50.66
N HIS A 6 -16.86 -20.34 51.42
CA HIS A 6 -16.64 -18.89 51.18
C HIS A 6 -15.23 -18.44 51.56
N LEU A 7 -14.63 -19.07 52.58
CA LEU A 7 -13.24 -18.80 52.94
C LEU A 7 -12.24 -19.33 51.90
N LEU A 8 -12.52 -20.51 51.32
CA LEU A 8 -11.68 -21.08 50.25
C LEU A 8 -11.75 -20.29 48.93
N ILE A 9 -12.96 -19.85 48.55
CA ILE A 9 -13.14 -19.04 47.33
C ILE A 9 -12.53 -17.65 47.52
N GLY A 10 -12.65 -17.05 48.71
CA GLY A 10 -12.05 -15.73 49.00
C GLY A 10 -10.52 -15.75 48.98
N SER A 11 -9.89 -16.83 49.48
CA SER A 11 -8.42 -16.95 49.46
C SER A 11 -7.86 -17.24 48.08
N ILE A 12 -8.58 -17.96 47.22
CA ILE A 12 -8.17 -18.17 45.80
C ILE A 12 -8.24 -16.88 45.03
N LEU A 13 -9.26 -16.03 45.21
CA LEU A 13 -9.39 -14.72 44.58
C LEU A 13 -8.27 -13.76 44.99
N LEU A 14 -7.89 -13.74 46.28
CA LEU A 14 -6.81 -12.90 46.80
C LEU A 14 -5.42 -13.26 46.24
N VAL A 15 -5.18 -14.53 45.91
CA VAL A 15 -3.90 -14.99 45.34
C VAL A 15 -3.82 -14.76 43.85
N LEU A 16 -4.96 -14.76 43.14
CA LEU A 16 -4.99 -14.57 41.67
C LEU A 16 -4.89 -13.12 41.24
N ILE A 17 -5.32 -12.15 42.06
CA ILE A 17 -5.23 -10.73 41.73
C ILE A 17 -3.79 -10.25 41.50
N PRO A 18 -2.79 -10.55 42.34
CA PRO A 18 -1.40 -10.10 42.10
C PRO A 18 -0.72 -10.82 40.93
N LEU A 19 -1.15 -12.04 40.58
CA LEU A 19 -0.63 -12.76 39.42
C LEU A 19 -1.21 -12.22 38.11
N GLY A 20 -2.49 -11.84 38.08
CA GLY A 20 -3.13 -11.20 36.91
C GLY A 20 -2.56 -9.83 36.62
N ALA A 21 -2.23 -9.03 37.66
CA ALA A 21 -1.66 -7.70 37.48
C ALA A 21 -0.26 -7.70 36.81
N LYS A 22 0.54 -8.74 37.05
CA LYS A 22 1.86 -8.89 36.39
C LYS A 22 1.77 -9.26 34.89
N PHE A 23 0.68 -9.87 34.45
CA PHE A 23 0.47 -10.25 33.05
C PHE A 23 -0.24 -9.18 32.25
N ILE A 24 -1.00 -8.29 32.89
CA ILE A 24 -1.80 -7.25 32.20
C ILE A 24 -1.03 -5.94 32.04
N LEU A 25 -0.14 -5.59 32.97
CA LEU A 25 0.62 -4.34 32.95
C LEU A 25 1.62 -4.16 31.79
N PRO A 26 2.25 -5.20 31.21
CA PRO A 26 3.13 -4.99 30.06
C PRO A 26 2.42 -4.64 28.74
N GLN A 27 1.11 -4.81 28.66
CA GLN A 27 0.35 -4.57 27.42
C GLN A 27 -0.09 -3.10 27.23
N PHE A 28 0.07 -2.26 28.25
CA PHE A 28 -0.18 -0.82 28.15
C PHE A 28 1.09 -0.01 27.86
N SER A 29 1.98 -0.53 27.03
CA SER A 29 2.99 0.34 26.41
C SER A 29 2.24 1.41 25.59
N PRO A 30 2.53 2.70 25.78
CA PRO A 30 1.91 3.74 24.98
C PRO A 30 2.12 3.37 23.49
N PRO A 31 1.11 3.56 22.63
CA PRO A 31 1.23 3.22 21.23
C PRO A 31 2.47 3.95 20.68
N LYS A 32 3.42 3.19 20.13
CA LYS A 32 4.54 3.79 19.39
C LYS A 32 3.92 4.74 18.39
N VAL A 33 4.24 6.03 18.52
CA VAL A 33 3.84 7.06 17.57
C VAL A 33 4.34 6.58 16.21
N VAL A 34 3.42 6.06 15.40
CA VAL A 34 3.71 5.73 14.01
C VAL A 34 3.98 7.07 13.36
N LYS A 35 5.25 7.34 13.04
CA LYS A 35 5.60 8.51 12.24
C LYS A 35 4.73 8.48 10.99
N PRO A 36 4.12 9.61 10.59
CA PRO A 36 3.36 9.66 9.35
C PRO A 36 4.24 9.10 8.22
N PRO A 37 3.65 8.41 7.21
CA PRO A 37 4.40 7.88 6.09
C PRO A 37 5.29 8.99 5.55
N VAL A 38 6.56 8.65 5.28
CA VAL A 38 7.55 9.60 4.73
C VAL A 38 6.91 10.25 3.51
N VAL A 39 6.62 11.53 3.63
CA VAL A 39 6.05 12.32 2.52
C VAL A 39 7.02 12.18 1.35
N ALA A 40 6.54 11.61 0.25
CA ALA A 40 7.30 11.54 -0.98
C ALA A 40 7.82 12.96 -1.27
N LYS A 41 9.13 13.07 -1.49
CA LYS A 41 9.72 14.35 -1.90
C LYS A 41 9.00 14.75 -3.18
N LEU A 42 8.30 15.90 -3.13
CA LEU A 42 7.64 16.44 -4.32
C LEU A 42 8.60 16.39 -5.50
N PRO A 43 8.16 15.94 -6.69
CA PRO A 43 9.02 15.91 -7.87
C PRO A 43 9.67 17.27 -8.05
N ASN A 44 10.95 17.27 -8.38
CA ASN A 44 11.66 18.50 -8.71
C ASN A 44 10.90 19.20 -9.86
N PRO A 45 10.48 20.46 -9.70
CA PRO A 45 9.66 21.16 -10.70
C PRO A 45 10.31 21.21 -12.10
N ASN A 46 11.64 20.96 -12.19
CA ASN A 46 12.38 20.96 -13.43
C ASN A 46 12.44 19.58 -14.14
N GLU A 47 11.91 18.50 -13.58
CA GLU A 47 12.08 17.15 -14.16
C GLU A 47 10.96 16.73 -15.10
N GLY A 48 9.87 17.49 -15.20
CA GLY A 48 8.69 17.12 -15.98
C GLY A 48 7.91 15.94 -15.36
N ASN A 49 6.82 15.54 -16.02
CA ASN A 49 6.03 14.41 -15.56
C ASN A 49 6.77 13.08 -15.84
N ILE A 50 7.08 12.32 -14.81
CA ILE A 50 7.83 11.05 -14.88
C ILE A 50 7.19 10.04 -15.85
N TRP A 51 5.86 10.04 -16.00
CA TRP A 51 5.16 9.17 -16.93
C TRP A 51 5.58 9.35 -18.39
N GLN A 52 6.07 10.54 -18.78
CA GLN A 52 6.60 10.79 -20.13
C GLN A 52 7.86 9.94 -20.41
N LYS A 53 8.62 9.60 -19.37
CA LYS A 53 9.87 8.85 -19.49
C LYS A 53 9.66 7.34 -19.37
N ILE A 54 8.74 6.92 -18.47
CA ILE A 54 8.59 5.51 -18.10
C ILE A 54 7.43 4.79 -18.80
N LEU A 55 6.46 5.52 -19.38
CA LEU A 55 5.32 4.91 -20.05
C LEU A 55 5.80 4.14 -21.28
N GLY A 56 5.51 2.86 -21.33
CA GLY A 56 5.66 2.01 -22.51
C GLY A 56 4.44 2.12 -23.43
N ASN A 57 3.82 1.01 -23.77
CA ASN A 57 2.57 1.01 -24.48
C ASN A 57 1.44 1.51 -23.59
N ALA A 58 0.73 2.54 -24.04
CA ALA A 58 -0.43 3.08 -23.35
C ALA A 58 -1.67 2.22 -23.64
N ALA A 59 -1.73 1.01 -23.11
CA ALA A 59 -2.88 0.13 -23.26
C ALA A 59 -4.15 0.79 -22.69
N ALA A 60 -5.24 0.78 -23.46
CA ALA A 60 -6.49 1.41 -23.09
C ALA A 60 -7.70 0.67 -23.68
N PRO A 61 -8.89 0.77 -23.07
CA PRO A 61 -10.15 0.35 -23.69
C PRO A 61 -10.40 1.09 -25.01
N ALA A 62 -11.23 0.51 -25.88
CA ALA A 62 -11.63 1.16 -27.12
C ALA A 62 -12.20 2.58 -26.84
N ASN A 63 -11.77 3.57 -27.61
CA ASN A 63 -12.14 5.00 -27.47
C ASN A 63 -11.65 5.69 -26.19
N TRP A 64 -10.77 5.05 -25.40
CA TRP A 64 -10.08 5.71 -24.30
C TRP A 64 -8.67 6.12 -24.71
N GLN A 65 -8.14 7.11 -24.02
CA GLN A 65 -6.79 7.61 -24.20
C GLN A 65 -6.06 7.61 -22.86
N VAL A 66 -4.80 7.20 -22.92
CA VAL A 66 -3.91 7.16 -21.75
C VAL A 66 -2.64 7.89 -22.11
N ALA A 67 -2.31 8.93 -21.36
CA ALA A 67 -1.10 9.73 -21.56
C ALA A 67 -0.65 10.37 -20.25
N ALA A 68 0.63 10.76 -20.16
CA ALA A 68 1.09 11.59 -19.07
C ALA A 68 0.26 12.87 -18.98
N CYS A 69 -0.23 13.23 -17.80
CA CYS A 69 -0.97 14.47 -17.61
C CYS A 69 -0.08 15.68 -17.91
N LYS A 70 -0.69 16.79 -18.34
CA LYS A 70 0.03 18.06 -18.51
C LYS A 70 0.57 18.55 -17.16
N GLY A 71 1.73 19.21 -17.21
CA GLY A 71 2.43 19.69 -16.01
C GLY A 71 3.39 18.64 -15.41
N ASN A 72 3.90 18.93 -14.21
CA ASN A 72 4.96 18.15 -13.57
C ASN A 72 4.46 17.13 -12.53
N ALA A 73 3.14 17.10 -12.26
CA ALA A 73 2.57 16.13 -11.35
C ALA A 73 2.82 14.70 -11.88
N PRO A 74 3.16 13.74 -11.02
CA PRO A 74 3.49 12.37 -11.41
C PRO A 74 2.22 11.56 -11.73
N LEU A 75 1.38 12.11 -12.62
CA LEU A 75 0.06 11.59 -12.95
C LEU A 75 -0.02 11.13 -14.41
N LEU A 76 -0.61 9.97 -14.61
CA LEU A 76 -1.08 9.45 -15.88
C LEU A 76 -2.58 9.75 -15.99
N CYS A 77 -2.99 10.42 -17.05
CA CYS A 77 -4.37 10.78 -17.33
C CYS A 77 -5.05 9.69 -18.16
N VAL A 78 -6.25 9.31 -17.75
CA VAL A 78 -7.14 8.44 -18.49
C VAL A 78 -8.38 9.22 -18.89
N SER A 79 -8.68 9.26 -20.18
CA SER A 79 -9.79 10.06 -20.74
C SER A 79 -10.56 9.29 -21.82
N SER A 80 -11.80 9.74 -22.09
CA SER A 80 -12.62 9.25 -23.21
C SER A 80 -13.40 10.42 -23.78
N LYS A 81 -13.43 10.55 -25.10
CA LYS A 81 -14.14 11.63 -25.82
C LYS A 81 -13.81 13.03 -25.29
N GLY A 82 -12.56 13.24 -24.88
CA GLY A 82 -12.10 14.52 -24.32
C GLY A 82 -12.40 14.75 -22.83
N GLU A 83 -13.19 13.90 -22.20
CA GLU A 83 -13.46 13.97 -20.76
C GLU A 83 -12.47 13.13 -19.96
N ARG A 84 -11.97 13.66 -18.84
CA ARG A 84 -11.10 12.93 -17.92
C ARG A 84 -11.93 11.97 -17.08
N LEU A 85 -11.61 10.68 -17.17
CA LEU A 85 -12.25 9.62 -16.40
C LEU A 85 -11.54 9.34 -15.07
N GLY A 86 -10.22 9.52 -15.04
CA GLY A 86 -9.43 9.30 -13.86
C GLY A 86 -7.94 9.57 -14.06
N THR A 87 -7.17 9.30 -13.01
CA THR A 87 -5.71 9.41 -13.00
C THR A 87 -5.07 8.24 -12.28
N VAL A 88 -3.84 7.90 -12.70
CA VAL A 88 -2.95 6.98 -11.97
C VAL A 88 -1.75 7.79 -11.49
N GLU A 89 -1.40 7.63 -10.24
CA GLU A 89 -0.26 8.31 -9.63
C GLU A 89 0.93 7.36 -9.51
N ILE A 90 2.15 7.88 -9.69
CA ILE A 90 3.37 7.15 -9.36
C ILE A 90 4.19 7.95 -8.37
N ASN A 91 4.56 7.30 -7.28
CA ASN A 91 5.48 7.84 -6.27
C ASN A 91 6.81 7.07 -6.33
N VAL A 92 7.92 7.79 -6.28
CA VAL A 92 9.27 7.23 -6.34
C VAL A 92 10.00 7.60 -5.06
N TYR A 93 10.39 6.59 -4.30
CA TYR A 93 11.07 6.76 -3.02
C TYR A 93 12.52 6.28 -3.14
N PRO A 94 13.52 7.17 -3.11
CA PRO A 94 14.92 6.75 -3.02
C PRO A 94 15.15 5.90 -1.77
N LEU A 95 15.83 4.77 -1.92
CA LEU A 95 16.13 3.86 -0.81
C LEU A 95 16.87 4.57 0.33
N ALA A 96 17.80 5.47 0.00
CA ALA A 96 18.57 6.24 0.97
C ALA A 96 17.69 7.05 1.95
N ASN A 97 16.48 7.43 1.52
CA ASN A 97 15.54 8.23 2.31
C ASN A 97 14.38 7.39 2.85
N ASN A 98 14.42 6.07 2.73
CA ASN A 98 13.34 5.16 3.12
C ASN A 98 13.85 4.10 4.11
N GLU A 99 14.13 4.55 5.34
CA GLU A 99 14.64 3.68 6.41
C GLU A 99 13.71 2.49 6.70
N ASP A 100 12.40 2.68 6.58
CA ASP A 100 11.44 1.60 6.87
C ASP A 100 11.52 0.51 5.83
N PHE A 101 11.73 0.83 4.55
CA PHE A 101 11.94 -0.18 3.53
C PHE A 101 13.34 -0.82 3.62
N GLN A 102 14.37 -0.05 3.99
CA GLN A 102 15.70 -0.62 4.28
C GLN A 102 15.61 -1.70 5.38
N LYS A 103 14.91 -1.43 6.48
CA LYS A 103 14.68 -2.43 7.55
C LYS A 103 13.99 -3.71 7.04
N LYS A 104 13.05 -3.57 6.09
CA LYS A 104 12.36 -4.72 5.49
C LYS A 104 13.29 -5.55 4.60
N LEU A 105 14.17 -4.89 3.84
CA LEU A 105 15.21 -5.58 3.06
C LEU A 105 16.14 -6.39 3.97
N VAL A 106 16.60 -5.77 5.06
CA VAL A 106 17.43 -6.44 6.08
C VAL A 106 16.71 -7.63 6.70
N ALA A 107 15.45 -7.43 7.11
CA ALA A 107 14.63 -8.51 7.69
C ALA A 107 14.37 -9.66 6.70
N ALA A 108 14.36 -9.36 5.40
CA ALA A 108 14.26 -10.34 4.33
C ALA A 108 15.59 -11.03 3.98
N GLY A 109 16.69 -10.69 4.67
CA GLY A 109 18.01 -11.31 4.47
C GLY A 109 18.90 -10.60 3.46
N ILE A 110 18.65 -9.34 3.13
CA ILE A 110 19.53 -8.51 2.29
C ILE A 110 20.37 -7.63 3.22
N PRO A 111 21.70 -7.82 3.27
CA PRO A 111 22.58 -7.07 4.17
C PRO A 111 22.56 -5.57 3.87
N PRO A 112 22.68 -4.70 4.88
CA PRO A 112 22.75 -3.25 4.67
C PRO A 112 23.98 -2.88 3.85
N GLY A 113 23.83 -1.93 2.92
CA GLY A 113 24.94 -1.41 2.12
C GLY A 113 25.53 -2.41 1.11
N SER A 114 24.94 -3.59 0.96
CA SER A 114 25.40 -4.57 -0.02
C SER A 114 25.14 -4.06 -1.45
N GLN A 115 26.19 -4.09 -2.29
CA GLN A 115 26.05 -3.94 -3.74
C GLN A 115 25.65 -5.29 -4.32
N VAL A 116 24.36 -5.59 -4.30
CA VAL A 116 23.84 -6.85 -4.84
C VAL A 116 23.00 -6.57 -6.09
N ASP A 117 23.02 -7.51 -7.01
CA ASP A 117 22.05 -7.52 -8.10
C ASP A 117 20.68 -7.99 -7.56
N TYR A 118 19.84 -7.02 -7.27
CA TYR A 118 18.49 -7.26 -6.71
C TYR A 118 17.57 -7.99 -7.70
N GLN A 119 17.91 -8.02 -8.99
CA GLN A 119 17.14 -8.72 -10.02
C GLN A 119 17.65 -10.17 -10.21
N SER A 120 18.78 -10.53 -9.63
CA SER A 120 19.27 -11.91 -9.68
C SER A 120 18.30 -12.85 -8.96
N SER A 121 18.18 -14.08 -9.44
CA SER A 121 17.33 -15.12 -8.84
C SER A 121 17.65 -15.34 -7.35
N LYS A 122 18.88 -15.07 -6.94
CA LYS A 122 19.33 -15.18 -5.54
C LYS A 122 18.62 -14.22 -4.61
N TYR A 123 18.38 -12.97 -5.03
CA TYR A 123 17.80 -11.92 -4.15
C TYR A 123 16.35 -11.58 -4.49
N GLN A 124 15.84 -12.05 -5.61
CA GLN A 124 14.47 -11.77 -6.05
C GLN A 124 13.42 -12.19 -5.02
N THR A 125 13.59 -13.37 -4.39
CA THR A 125 12.68 -13.84 -3.33
C THR A 125 12.71 -12.94 -2.12
N GLN A 126 13.90 -12.49 -1.68
CA GLN A 126 14.06 -11.59 -0.55
C GLN A 126 13.45 -10.21 -0.84
N VAL A 127 13.64 -9.68 -2.04
CA VAL A 127 13.00 -8.43 -2.47
C VAL A 127 11.47 -8.57 -2.44
N LEU A 128 10.92 -9.65 -2.98
CA LEU A 128 9.48 -9.89 -2.94
C LEU A 128 8.95 -10.03 -1.50
N LEU A 129 9.71 -10.63 -0.58
CA LEU A 129 9.35 -10.67 0.84
C LEU A 129 9.34 -9.28 1.47
N ALA A 130 10.34 -8.45 1.19
CA ALA A 130 10.39 -7.07 1.67
C ALA A 130 9.23 -6.22 1.11
N LEU A 131 8.90 -6.37 -0.18
CA LEU A 131 7.75 -5.70 -0.81
C LEU A 131 6.41 -6.16 -0.20
N LYS A 132 6.23 -7.46 0.08
CA LYS A 132 5.04 -7.97 0.77
C LYS A 132 4.91 -7.39 2.18
N ALA A 133 6.02 -7.30 2.93
CA ALA A 133 6.03 -6.68 4.24
C ALA A 133 5.69 -5.18 4.18
N TRP A 134 6.18 -4.47 3.15
CA TRP A 134 5.79 -3.08 2.90
C TRP A 134 4.29 -2.95 2.63
N VAL A 135 3.72 -3.80 1.77
CA VAL A 135 2.28 -3.82 1.48
C VAL A 135 1.45 -4.11 2.74
N ALA A 136 1.90 -5.02 3.61
CA ALA A 136 1.22 -5.30 4.88
C ALA A 136 1.13 -4.06 5.77
N ASP A 137 2.20 -3.24 5.84
CA ASP A 137 2.18 -1.98 6.58
C ASP A 137 1.22 -0.96 5.94
N GLN A 138 1.15 -0.90 4.58
CA GLN A 138 0.18 -0.06 3.90
C GLN A 138 -1.26 -0.46 4.27
N TYR A 139 -1.56 -1.76 4.29
CA TYR A 139 -2.89 -2.25 4.69
C TYR A 139 -3.21 -1.88 6.14
N ALA A 140 -2.27 -2.03 7.05
CA ALA A 140 -2.45 -1.67 8.45
C ALA A 140 -2.70 -0.15 8.60
N ALA A 141 -1.95 0.68 7.89
CA ALA A 141 -2.11 2.13 7.88
C ALA A 141 -3.48 2.54 7.32
N PHE A 142 -3.86 2.00 6.16
CA PHE A 142 -5.18 2.24 5.56
C PHE A 142 -6.31 1.82 6.49
N THR A 143 -6.26 0.61 7.03
CA THR A 143 -7.30 0.10 7.92
C THR A 143 -7.48 1.00 9.13
N LYS A 144 -6.38 1.43 9.75
CA LYS A 144 -6.40 2.31 10.91
C LYS A 144 -7.02 3.68 10.57
N ASP A 145 -6.58 4.30 9.48
CA ASP A 145 -7.08 5.60 9.02
C ASP A 145 -8.59 5.54 8.71
N ARG A 146 -9.00 4.53 7.95
CA ARG A 146 -10.39 4.38 7.52
C ARG A 146 -11.32 3.96 8.65
N GLN A 147 -10.87 3.15 9.59
CA GLN A 147 -11.64 2.84 10.81
C GLN A 147 -11.88 4.11 11.65
N GLY A 148 -10.89 4.99 11.74
CA GLY A 148 -11.04 6.30 12.38
C GLY A 148 -12.09 7.17 11.67
N LYS A 149 -12.10 7.17 10.33
CA LYS A 149 -12.97 8.00 9.50
C LYS A 149 -14.42 7.49 9.42
N TYR A 150 -14.60 6.18 9.26
CA TYR A 150 -15.92 5.59 8.95
C TYR A 150 -16.49 4.73 10.08
N GLY A 151 -15.74 4.47 11.14
CA GLY A 151 -16.14 3.60 12.23
C GLY A 151 -16.53 2.20 11.75
N LYS A 152 -17.63 1.67 12.25
CA LYS A 152 -18.13 0.33 11.91
C LYS A 152 -19.01 0.30 10.64
N GLN A 153 -19.26 1.43 9.99
CA GLN A 153 -20.17 1.49 8.83
C GLN A 153 -19.57 0.87 7.56
N ILE A 154 -18.25 0.76 7.50
CA ILE A 154 -17.50 0.23 6.35
C ILE A 154 -16.68 -0.98 6.82
N THR A 155 -16.78 -2.08 6.08
CA THR A 155 -15.93 -3.25 6.23
C THR A 155 -14.80 -3.18 5.21
N PHE A 156 -13.55 -3.34 5.67
CA PHE A 156 -12.38 -3.27 4.81
C PHE A 156 -11.86 -4.67 4.49
N SER A 157 -11.50 -4.87 3.23
CA SER A 157 -10.93 -6.10 2.71
C SER A 157 -9.66 -5.78 1.91
N ALA A 158 -8.56 -6.43 2.27
CA ALA A 158 -7.31 -6.37 1.51
C ALA A 158 -7.27 -7.52 0.51
N TYR A 159 -6.83 -7.24 -0.71
CA TYR A 159 -6.57 -8.28 -1.70
C TYR A 159 -5.23 -8.97 -1.39
N PRO A 160 -5.13 -10.29 -1.53
CA PRO A 160 -3.85 -10.97 -1.36
C PRO A 160 -2.77 -10.36 -2.26
N PRO A 161 -1.59 -9.98 -1.72
CA PRO A 161 -0.50 -9.45 -2.51
C PRO A 161 -0.01 -10.49 -3.53
N GLN A 162 0.05 -10.13 -4.80
CA GLN A 162 0.42 -11.02 -5.89
C GLN A 162 1.73 -10.58 -6.54
N PRO A 163 2.74 -11.46 -6.68
CA PRO A 163 3.91 -11.20 -7.50
C PRO A 163 3.50 -10.98 -8.96
N VAL A 164 3.95 -9.88 -9.55
CA VAL A 164 3.67 -9.52 -10.94
C VAL A 164 4.86 -8.77 -11.55
N PRO A 165 5.03 -8.78 -12.89
CA PRO A 165 5.99 -7.90 -13.53
C PRO A 165 5.56 -6.43 -13.41
N VAL A 166 6.54 -5.55 -13.18
CA VAL A 166 6.41 -4.08 -13.24
C VAL A 166 7.58 -3.57 -14.08
N GLY A 167 7.34 -3.38 -15.37
CA GLY A 167 8.40 -3.25 -16.35
C GLY A 167 9.26 -4.53 -16.37
N LYS A 168 10.58 -4.39 -16.28
CA LYS A 168 11.53 -5.51 -16.18
C LYS A 168 11.71 -6.03 -14.75
N LEU A 169 11.13 -5.34 -13.75
CA LEU A 169 11.29 -5.68 -12.35
C LEU A 169 10.23 -6.69 -11.91
N GLN A 170 10.57 -7.51 -10.92
CA GLN A 170 9.56 -8.24 -10.17
C GLN A 170 8.99 -7.34 -9.08
N GLY A 171 7.68 -7.22 -9.07
CA GLY A 171 6.94 -6.39 -8.12
C GLY A 171 5.78 -7.12 -7.47
N ILE A 172 5.00 -6.38 -6.73
CA ILE A 172 3.78 -6.85 -6.07
C ILE A 172 2.59 -5.99 -6.53
N ARG A 173 1.54 -6.65 -6.98
CA ARG A 173 0.21 -6.07 -7.11
C ARG A 173 -0.55 -6.25 -5.81
N TYR A 174 -1.23 -5.22 -5.36
CA TYR A 174 -2.03 -5.21 -4.14
C TYR A 174 -3.29 -4.37 -4.33
N GLY A 175 -4.21 -4.46 -3.41
CA GLY A 175 -5.45 -3.69 -3.47
C GLY A 175 -6.22 -3.75 -2.15
N PHE A 176 -7.20 -2.86 -2.04
CA PHE A 176 -7.95 -2.65 -0.82
C PHE A 176 -9.35 -2.16 -1.19
N ALA A 177 -10.37 -2.67 -0.54
CA ALA A 177 -11.76 -2.26 -0.75
C ALA A 177 -12.45 -1.96 0.56
N GLY A 178 -13.21 -0.88 0.59
CA GLY A 178 -14.15 -0.54 1.64
C GLY A 178 -15.58 -0.84 1.18
N LEU A 179 -16.27 -1.72 1.89
CA LEU A 179 -17.62 -2.17 1.58
C LEU A 179 -18.62 -1.58 2.60
N LYS A 180 -19.68 -0.98 2.12
CA LYS A 180 -20.76 -0.44 2.97
C LYS A 180 -21.58 -1.60 3.56
N GLN A 181 -21.98 -1.52 4.81
CA GLN A 181 -22.85 -2.53 5.46
C GLN A 181 -24.18 -2.74 4.71
N LYS A 182 -24.73 -1.68 4.12
CA LYS A 182 -25.98 -1.71 3.33
C LYS A 182 -25.75 -2.13 1.87
N GLY A 183 -24.55 -2.61 1.53
CA GLY A 183 -24.15 -2.95 0.17
C GLY A 183 -23.53 -1.80 -0.60
N GLY A 184 -22.73 -2.16 -1.62
CA GLY A 184 -21.98 -1.23 -2.46
C GLY A 184 -20.57 -0.94 -1.96
N VAL A 185 -19.76 -0.39 -2.86
CA VAL A 185 -18.36 -0.03 -2.62
C VAL A 185 -18.28 1.43 -2.17
N GLN A 186 -17.60 1.67 -1.05
CA GLN A 186 -17.26 3.03 -0.59
C GLN A 186 -16.00 3.54 -1.26
N GLU A 187 -14.99 2.68 -1.32
CA GLU A 187 -13.71 2.97 -1.96
C GLU A 187 -13.06 1.66 -2.44
N GLN A 188 -12.23 1.76 -3.48
CA GLN A 188 -11.42 0.67 -3.98
C GLN A 188 -10.07 1.23 -4.41
N HIS A 189 -8.99 0.66 -3.88
CA HIS A 189 -7.62 1.03 -4.20
C HIS A 189 -6.92 -0.11 -4.92
N ILE A 190 -6.11 0.23 -5.92
CA ILE A 190 -5.29 -0.70 -6.69
C ILE A 190 -3.88 -0.15 -6.73
N GLY A 191 -2.90 -0.99 -6.41
CA GLY A 191 -1.50 -0.59 -6.39
C GLY A 191 -0.58 -1.63 -7.00
N HIS A 192 0.56 -1.14 -7.47
CA HIS A 192 1.73 -1.94 -7.83
C HIS A 192 2.93 -1.32 -7.14
N VAL A 193 3.82 -2.16 -6.63
CA VAL A 193 5.07 -1.73 -6.03
C VAL A 193 6.21 -2.58 -6.56
N ALA A 194 7.33 -1.92 -6.92
CA ALA A 194 8.55 -2.58 -7.38
C ALA A 194 9.79 -1.86 -6.87
N PHE A 195 10.91 -2.55 -6.83
CA PHE A 195 12.18 -2.02 -6.35
C PHE A 195 13.31 -2.35 -7.33
N ASP A 196 14.08 -1.34 -7.75
CA ASP A 196 15.16 -1.48 -8.71
C ASP A 196 16.56 -1.65 -8.08
N GLY A 197 16.64 -1.66 -6.75
CA GLY A 197 17.90 -1.66 -5.99
C GLY A 197 18.25 -0.29 -5.40
N THR A 198 17.72 0.79 -5.96
CA THR A 198 17.95 2.18 -5.52
C THR A 198 16.71 2.94 -5.19
N LYS A 199 15.58 2.59 -5.80
CA LYS A 199 14.30 3.29 -5.69
C LYS A 199 13.14 2.30 -5.56
N LEU A 200 12.19 2.66 -4.71
CA LEU A 200 10.89 2.01 -4.60
C LEU A 200 9.88 2.78 -5.46
N TYR A 201 9.29 2.12 -6.43
CA TYR A 201 8.25 2.66 -7.32
C TYR A 201 6.89 2.20 -6.81
N VAL A 202 5.99 3.12 -6.54
CA VAL A 202 4.64 2.85 -6.04
C VAL A 202 3.64 3.48 -6.99
N ILE A 203 2.91 2.65 -7.72
CA ILE A 203 1.90 3.06 -8.69
C ILE A 203 0.54 2.80 -8.06
N THR A 204 -0.30 3.83 -7.98
CA THR A 204 -1.61 3.72 -7.32
C THR A 204 -2.70 4.42 -8.11
N THR A 205 -3.89 3.87 -8.04
CA THR A 205 -5.13 4.53 -8.41
C THR A 205 -6.26 4.02 -7.54
N ALA A 206 -7.35 4.78 -7.44
CA ALA A 206 -8.48 4.42 -6.62
C ALA A 206 -9.82 4.92 -7.21
N PHE A 207 -10.90 4.31 -6.79
CA PHE A 207 -12.18 4.98 -6.61
C PHE A 207 -12.26 5.34 -5.13
N ASP A 208 -12.09 6.60 -4.79
CA ASP A 208 -12.11 7.09 -3.41
C ASP A 208 -12.60 8.55 -3.40
N PRO A 209 -13.80 8.82 -2.84
CA PRO A 209 -14.32 10.19 -2.72
C PRO A 209 -13.46 11.11 -1.87
N GLY A 210 -12.58 10.56 -1.03
CA GLY A 210 -11.69 11.31 -0.13
C GLY A 210 -10.36 11.72 -0.73
N THR A 211 -10.00 11.23 -1.94
CA THR A 211 -8.74 11.55 -2.62
C THR A 211 -8.92 12.60 -3.71
N GLN A 212 -7.90 13.42 -3.95
CA GLN A 212 -7.93 14.44 -5.00
C GLN A 212 -7.24 13.98 -6.29
N THR A 213 -6.17 13.19 -6.19
CA THR A 213 -5.35 12.70 -7.31
C THR A 213 -5.24 11.17 -7.26
N GLY A 214 -4.74 10.55 -8.33
CA GLY A 214 -4.59 9.09 -8.36
C GLY A 214 -5.93 8.36 -8.25
N LYS A 215 -7.00 8.90 -8.82
CA LYS A 215 -8.35 8.33 -8.68
C LYS A 215 -9.14 8.37 -9.98
N PHE A 216 -10.19 7.54 -9.99
CA PHE A 216 -11.31 7.58 -10.94
C PHE A 216 -12.54 8.15 -10.24
N GLU A 217 -13.33 8.96 -10.97
CA GLU A 217 -14.55 9.56 -10.43
C GLU A 217 -15.70 8.53 -10.31
N LYS A 218 -15.65 7.45 -11.11
CA LYS A 218 -16.64 6.39 -11.11
C LYS A 218 -15.98 5.04 -10.94
N LEU A 219 -16.57 4.19 -10.09
CA LEU A 219 -16.09 2.83 -9.83
C LEU A 219 -16.09 1.98 -11.12
N GLU A 220 -17.11 2.14 -11.97
CA GLU A 220 -17.23 1.40 -13.21
C GLU A 220 -16.05 1.70 -14.15
N ASN A 221 -15.62 2.97 -14.22
CA ASN A 221 -14.48 3.36 -15.02
C ASN A 221 -13.18 2.74 -14.49
N LEU A 222 -13.00 2.72 -13.16
CA LEU A 222 -11.87 2.03 -12.54
C LEU A 222 -11.90 0.54 -12.87
N ALA A 223 -13.05 -0.12 -12.74
CA ALA A 223 -13.19 -1.54 -13.01
C ALA A 223 -12.88 -1.89 -14.48
N ILE A 224 -13.36 -1.06 -15.43
CA ILE A 224 -13.04 -1.21 -16.86
C ILE A 224 -11.54 -1.00 -17.12
N PHE A 225 -10.91 -0.03 -16.47
CA PHE A 225 -9.51 0.31 -16.67
C PHE A 225 -8.53 -0.65 -15.99
N GLN A 226 -8.94 -1.33 -14.95
CA GLN A 226 -8.07 -2.19 -14.13
C GLN A 226 -7.20 -3.18 -14.94
N PRO A 227 -7.70 -3.97 -15.91
CA PRO A 227 -6.86 -4.86 -16.69
C PRO A 227 -5.83 -4.13 -17.56
N TYR A 228 -6.16 -2.95 -18.03
CA TYR A 228 -5.25 -2.10 -18.81
C TYR A 228 -4.15 -1.50 -17.91
N LEU A 229 -4.47 -1.13 -16.67
CA LEU A 229 -3.46 -0.72 -15.71
C LEU A 229 -2.45 -1.83 -15.45
N TYR A 230 -2.90 -3.09 -15.40
CA TYR A 230 -1.99 -4.24 -15.25
C TYR A 230 -1.05 -4.38 -16.45
N ALA A 231 -1.56 -4.24 -17.65
CA ALA A 231 -0.75 -4.25 -18.87
C ALA A 231 0.23 -3.08 -18.93
N ILE A 232 -0.21 -1.87 -18.56
CA ILE A 232 0.65 -0.67 -18.47
C ILE A 232 1.78 -0.91 -17.46
N ALA A 233 1.44 -1.40 -16.25
CA ALA A 233 2.44 -1.65 -15.21
C ALA A 233 3.49 -2.67 -15.67
N ALA A 234 3.09 -3.73 -16.37
CA ALA A 234 4.00 -4.74 -16.91
C ALA A 234 4.90 -4.24 -18.04
N ASP A 235 4.51 -3.18 -18.75
CA ASP A 235 5.26 -2.63 -19.90
C ASP A 235 5.99 -1.30 -19.58
N LEU A 236 6.12 -0.96 -18.32
CA LEU A 236 6.84 0.24 -17.91
C LEU A 236 8.33 0.15 -18.26
N ARG A 237 8.91 1.27 -18.68
CA ARG A 237 10.34 1.44 -18.92
C ARG A 237 11.04 1.91 -17.66
N LEU A 238 11.04 1.06 -16.64
CA LEU A 238 11.82 1.29 -15.43
C LEU A 238 13.28 0.91 -15.66
N PRO A 239 14.24 1.52 -14.92
CA PRO A 239 15.66 1.23 -15.03
C PRO A 239 15.99 -0.24 -14.84
#